data_b0cd4ed6561b652393f6cadf5d83b878
#
_entry.id   b0cd4ed6561b652393f6cadf5d83b878
#
_cell.length_a   1.000
_cell.length_b   1.000
_cell.length_c   1.000
_cell.angle_alpha   90.00
_cell.angle_beta   90.00
_cell.angle_gamma   90.00
#
_symmetry.space_group_name_H-M   'P 1'
#
loop_
_entity.id
_entity.type
_entity.pdbx_description
1 polymer ?
#
loop_
_entity_poly.entity_id
_entity_poly.type
_entity_poly.pdbx_seq_one_letter_code
_entity_poly.pdbx_strand_id
1 'polypeptide(L)'
;MKKILYTTALMLVAAVVLTSCGDHLDKKEMKQVERQSTVTYTINSSQDLIDAIDLVVTYKGKGGINVSDTISDTTWTKTVVNDMVPVKIGLSWSMFPKADSNISKDTLDLMATYIIECNEVTDKLNEWVDFIRLKDFPASKLGALCDLENHKQNCARTKGGRYETPCFIIAPEMIGDGLKYDWAQWRD
;
A
#
# COMPACT_ATOMS: atom_id res chain seq x y z
N MET A 1 -2.05 -41.15 59.42
CA MET A 1 -0.90 -40.75 58.56
C MET A 1 -1.37 -40.70 57.12
N LYS A 2 -1.65 -39.49 56.60
CA LYS A 2 -2.19 -39.29 55.27
C LYS A 2 -1.03 -38.87 54.35
N LYS A 3 -0.74 -39.67 53.33
CA LYS A 3 0.20 -39.29 52.25
C LYS A 3 -0.52 -38.42 51.24
N ILE A 4 -0.04 -37.20 51.07
CA ILE A 4 -0.48 -36.29 50.06
C ILE A 4 0.34 -36.56 48.82
N LEU A 5 -0.31 -37.03 47.75
CA LEU A 5 0.27 -37.18 46.41
C LEU A 5 0.16 -35.86 45.69
N TYR A 6 1.26 -35.20 45.37
CA TYR A 6 1.31 -34.09 44.47
C TYR A 6 1.43 -34.60 43.04
N THR A 7 0.34 -34.51 42.30
CA THR A 7 0.32 -34.71 40.86
C THR A 7 0.72 -33.41 40.16
N THR A 8 1.97 -33.33 39.73
CA THR A 8 2.42 -32.27 38.82
C THR A 8 1.84 -32.52 37.43
N ALA A 9 0.84 -31.73 37.06
CA ALA A 9 0.33 -31.70 35.70
C ALA A 9 1.33 -30.98 34.79
N LEU A 10 2.05 -31.75 33.99
CA LEU A 10 2.92 -31.25 32.92
C LEU A 10 2.04 -30.84 31.78
N MET A 11 1.77 -29.53 31.64
CA MET A 11 1.12 -28.99 30.44
C MET A 11 2.11 -29.01 29.28
N LEU A 12 1.95 -30.01 28.43
CA LEU A 12 2.62 -30.07 27.12
C LEU A 12 1.91 -29.10 26.18
N VAL A 13 2.45 -27.89 26.02
CA VAL A 13 2.01 -26.97 24.96
C VAL A 13 2.56 -27.52 23.66
N ALA A 14 1.70 -28.22 22.92
CA ALA A 14 1.99 -28.61 21.55
C ALA A 14 1.88 -27.35 20.67
N ALA A 15 3.04 -26.76 20.34
CA ALA A 15 3.15 -25.77 19.31
C ALA A 15 2.88 -26.45 17.95
N VAL A 16 1.67 -26.26 17.42
CA VAL A 16 1.34 -26.67 16.07
C VAL A 16 2.03 -25.69 15.13
N VAL A 17 3.18 -26.08 14.60
CA VAL A 17 3.84 -25.39 13.50
C VAL A 17 3.07 -25.71 12.25
N LEU A 18 2.16 -24.83 11.85
CA LEU A 18 1.56 -24.86 10.52
C LEU A 18 2.61 -24.41 9.50
N THR A 19 3.32 -25.38 8.93
CA THR A 19 4.15 -25.16 7.76
C THR A 19 3.24 -24.88 6.57
N SER A 20 2.98 -23.58 6.33
CA SER A 20 2.42 -23.12 5.06
C SER A 20 3.54 -23.20 4.02
N CYS A 21 3.46 -24.15 3.10
CA CYS A 21 4.24 -24.14 1.86
C CYS A 21 3.77 -22.98 1.00
N GLY A 22 4.65 -22.02 0.74
CA GLY A 22 4.39 -20.92 -0.19
C GLY A 22 5.42 -19.81 0.00
N ASP A 23 6.35 -19.74 -0.94
CA ASP A 23 7.37 -18.72 -1.16
C ASP A 23 8.43 -18.57 -0.07
N HIS A 24 9.56 -19.20 -0.36
CA HIS A 24 10.85 -19.00 0.29
C HIS A 24 11.41 -17.60 -0.03
N LEU A 25 10.92 -16.59 0.65
CA LEU A 25 11.81 -15.55 1.16
C LEU A 25 11.89 -15.83 2.65
N ASP A 26 13.03 -16.36 3.08
CA ASP A 26 13.34 -16.54 4.49
C ASP A 26 12.92 -15.28 5.24
N LYS A 27 11.86 -15.39 6.05
CA LYS A 27 11.49 -14.39 7.05
C LYS A 27 12.55 -14.46 8.16
N LYS A 28 13.78 -14.16 7.80
CA LYS A 28 14.75 -13.66 8.76
C LYS A 28 14.15 -12.37 9.22
N GLU A 29 13.64 -12.32 10.44
CA GLU A 29 13.20 -11.08 11.08
C GLU A 29 14.38 -10.12 10.96
N MET A 30 14.31 -9.23 9.95
CA MET A 30 15.34 -8.23 9.77
C MET A 30 15.25 -7.31 10.98
N LYS A 31 16.32 -7.33 11.77
CA LYS A 31 16.41 -6.49 12.97
C LYS A 31 16.21 -5.03 12.54
N GLN A 32 15.28 -4.37 13.20
CA GLN A 32 15.07 -2.93 13.01
C GLN A 32 16.34 -2.17 13.41
N VAL A 33 16.75 -1.26 12.55
CA VAL A 33 17.89 -0.36 12.80
C VAL A 33 17.43 1.08 12.68
N GLU A 34 18.03 1.96 13.48
CA GLU A 34 17.74 3.39 13.49
C GLU A 34 18.39 4.02 12.26
N ARG A 35 17.58 4.24 11.22
CA ARG A 35 17.94 4.94 9.99
C ARG A 35 16.73 5.64 9.43
N GLN A 36 16.94 6.90 9.04
CA GLN A 36 15.89 7.71 8.46
C GLN A 36 15.69 7.40 6.98
N SER A 37 14.40 7.35 6.56
CA SER A 37 14.02 7.37 5.17
C SER A 37 12.83 8.32 4.99
N THR A 38 12.86 9.13 3.93
CA THR A 38 11.80 10.08 3.59
C THR A 38 11.13 9.63 2.31
N VAL A 39 9.83 9.36 2.38
CA VAL A 39 9.03 8.91 1.25
C VAL A 39 8.01 9.97 0.90
N THR A 40 7.98 10.37 -0.36
CA THR A 40 6.95 11.27 -0.88
C THR A 40 6.01 10.52 -1.81
N TYR A 41 4.73 10.59 -1.51
CA TYR A 41 3.64 10.09 -2.34
C TYR A 41 2.98 11.27 -3.02
N THR A 42 2.77 11.19 -4.33
CA THR A 42 2.02 12.19 -5.08
C THR A 42 0.98 11.50 -5.96
N ILE A 43 -0.22 12.07 -6.02
CA ILE A 43 -1.24 11.72 -7.01
C ILE A 43 -1.59 12.98 -7.80
N ASN A 44 -1.52 12.86 -9.11
CA ASN A 44 -2.02 13.86 -10.03
C ASN A 44 -3.25 13.33 -10.75
N SER A 45 -4.33 14.09 -10.76
CA SER A 45 -5.63 13.70 -11.30
C SER A 45 -6.19 14.75 -12.25
N SER A 46 -7.01 14.34 -13.21
CA SER A 46 -7.79 15.27 -14.01
C SER A 46 -8.90 15.90 -13.18
N GLN A 47 -9.35 17.09 -13.57
CA GLN A 47 -10.46 17.77 -12.92
C GLN A 47 -11.76 16.94 -13.04
N ASP A 48 -12.04 16.36 -14.22
CA ASP A 48 -13.22 15.52 -14.42
C ASP A 48 -13.26 14.33 -13.44
N LEU A 49 -12.08 13.75 -13.12
CA LEU A 49 -12.01 12.66 -12.15
C LEU A 49 -12.35 13.15 -10.74
N ILE A 50 -11.77 14.27 -10.33
CA ILE A 50 -12.01 14.84 -8.99
C ILE A 50 -13.47 15.32 -8.84
N ASP A 51 -14.08 15.85 -9.89
CA ASP A 51 -15.47 16.31 -9.85
C ASP A 51 -16.47 15.15 -9.79
N ALA A 52 -16.12 13.98 -10.39
CA ALA A 52 -17.02 12.85 -10.56
C ALA A 52 -16.84 11.74 -9.51
N ILE A 53 -15.65 11.63 -8.90
CA ILE A 53 -15.26 10.49 -8.07
C ILE A 53 -14.68 10.97 -6.73
N ASP A 54 -15.11 10.34 -5.64
CA ASP A 54 -14.39 10.35 -4.38
C ASP A 54 -13.24 9.36 -4.46
N LEU A 55 -12.03 9.89 -4.64
CA LEU A 55 -10.80 9.11 -4.68
C LEU A 55 -10.20 9.05 -3.28
N VAL A 56 -10.27 7.88 -2.66
CA VAL A 56 -9.66 7.60 -1.35
C VAL A 56 -8.33 6.90 -1.57
N VAL A 57 -7.25 7.54 -1.16
CA VAL A 57 -5.91 6.94 -1.20
C VAL A 57 -5.57 6.35 0.17
N THR A 58 -5.01 5.14 0.16
CA THR A 58 -4.41 4.53 1.35
C THR A 58 -2.92 4.39 1.11
N TYR A 59 -2.10 4.95 1.98
CA TYR A 59 -0.65 4.90 1.88
C TYR A 59 -0.03 4.35 3.17
N LYS A 60 1.20 3.86 3.06
CA LYS A 60 1.99 3.45 4.22
C LYS A 60 2.57 4.70 4.89
N GLY A 61 2.05 5.05 6.05
CA GLY A 61 2.52 6.13 6.91
C GLY A 61 3.74 5.73 7.72
N LYS A 62 4.08 6.53 8.73
CA LYS A 62 5.24 6.30 9.61
C LYS A 62 5.21 4.89 10.21
N GLY A 63 6.33 4.18 10.10
CA GLY A 63 6.44 2.80 10.56
C GLY A 63 5.67 1.78 9.71
N GLY A 64 5.25 2.14 8.49
CA GLY A 64 4.56 1.24 7.55
C GLY A 64 3.07 1.01 7.85
N ILE A 65 2.46 1.77 8.76
CA ILE A 65 1.02 1.65 9.06
C ILE A 65 0.17 2.21 7.92
N ASN A 66 -1.03 1.66 7.73
CA ASN A 66 -1.97 2.19 6.73
C ASN A 66 -2.60 3.48 7.22
N VAL A 67 -2.57 4.51 6.38
CA VAL A 67 -3.25 5.80 6.58
C VAL A 67 -4.06 6.10 5.33
N SER A 68 -5.26 6.64 5.46
CA SER A 68 -6.13 6.98 4.33
C SER A 68 -6.48 8.45 4.33
N ASP A 69 -6.42 9.06 3.15
CA ASP A 69 -6.85 10.43 2.87
C ASP A 69 -7.84 10.42 1.69
N THR A 70 -8.80 11.33 1.69
CA THR A 70 -9.65 11.58 0.51
C THR A 70 -9.05 12.73 -0.29
N ILE A 71 -8.91 12.53 -1.60
CA ILE A 71 -8.34 13.53 -2.51
C ILE A 71 -9.45 14.47 -2.99
N SER A 72 -9.27 15.77 -2.76
CA SER A 72 -10.20 16.83 -3.17
C SER A 72 -9.66 17.73 -4.28
N ASP A 73 -8.36 17.65 -4.54
CA ASP A 73 -7.66 18.51 -5.50
C ASP A 73 -7.00 17.68 -6.60
N THR A 74 -6.71 18.32 -7.74
CA THR A 74 -6.04 17.64 -8.87
C THR A 74 -4.62 17.19 -8.56
N THR A 75 -4.01 17.71 -7.50
CA THR A 75 -2.70 17.25 -6.98
C THR A 75 -2.78 17.04 -5.48
N TRP A 76 -2.48 15.84 -5.05
CA TRP A 76 -2.31 15.48 -3.65
C TRP A 76 -0.88 15.02 -3.42
N THR A 77 -0.26 15.47 -2.34
CA THR A 77 1.11 15.08 -1.96
C THR A 77 1.19 14.82 -0.46
N LYS A 78 1.90 13.75 -0.11
CA LYS A 78 2.17 13.39 1.29
C LYS A 78 3.61 12.95 1.46
N THR A 79 4.30 13.56 2.42
CA THR A 79 5.65 13.16 2.81
C THR A 79 5.61 12.44 4.15
N VAL A 80 6.26 11.29 4.22
CA VAL A 80 6.38 10.44 5.40
C VAL A 80 7.85 10.26 5.75
N VAL A 81 8.21 10.57 6.98
CA VAL A 81 9.56 10.34 7.52
C VAL A 81 9.51 9.14 8.45
N ASN A 82 10.29 8.12 8.14
CA ASN A 82 10.50 6.94 8.97
C ASN A 82 11.87 7.02 9.64
N ASP A 83 11.94 6.72 10.92
CA ASP A 83 13.16 6.74 11.71
C ASP A 83 13.84 5.37 11.79
N MET A 84 13.10 4.33 11.41
CA MET A 84 13.53 2.93 11.51
C MET A 84 13.36 2.21 10.17
N VAL A 85 14.28 1.31 9.87
CA VAL A 85 14.20 0.36 8.75
C VAL A 85 14.51 -1.05 9.24
N PRO A 86 13.96 -2.13 8.64
CA PRO A 86 13.15 -2.13 7.44
C PRO A 86 11.76 -1.53 7.66
N VAL A 87 11.22 -0.85 6.65
CA VAL A 87 9.88 -0.29 6.67
C VAL A 87 9.19 -0.52 5.33
N LYS A 88 7.91 -0.90 5.38
CA LYS A 88 7.08 -0.97 4.18
C LYS A 88 6.60 0.42 3.79
N ILE A 89 6.66 0.71 2.50
CA ILE A 89 6.10 1.89 1.86
C ILE A 89 5.20 1.45 0.71
N GLY A 90 4.20 2.24 0.36
CA GLY A 90 3.32 1.89 -0.75
C GLY A 90 2.04 2.70 -0.75
N LEU A 91 1.29 2.55 -1.84
CA LEU A 91 0.09 3.30 -2.11
C LEU A 91 -0.97 2.41 -2.75
N SER A 92 -2.21 2.55 -2.34
CA SER A 92 -3.38 1.94 -2.98
C SER A 92 -4.54 2.93 -2.97
N TRP A 93 -5.58 2.67 -3.73
CA TRP A 93 -6.72 3.58 -3.86
C TRP A 93 -8.05 2.84 -3.84
N SER A 94 -9.10 3.57 -3.57
CA SER A 94 -10.50 3.19 -3.76
C SER A 94 -11.25 4.34 -4.38
N MET A 95 -12.22 4.04 -5.23
CA MET A 95 -12.96 5.01 -6.03
C MET A 95 -14.44 4.84 -5.78
N PHE A 96 -15.15 5.94 -5.55
CA PHE A 96 -16.60 5.94 -5.36
C PHE A 96 -17.21 7.05 -6.21
N PRO A 97 -18.27 6.78 -6.97
CA PRO A 97 -18.99 7.84 -7.66
C PRO A 97 -19.55 8.85 -6.66
N LYS A 98 -19.34 10.14 -6.90
CA LYS A 98 -19.93 11.18 -6.04
C LYS A 98 -21.45 11.21 -6.20
N ALA A 99 -22.18 11.13 -5.09
CA ALA A 99 -23.63 11.10 -5.09
C ALA A 99 -24.26 12.41 -5.62
N ASP A 100 -23.61 13.54 -5.35
CA ASP A 100 -24.07 14.88 -5.70
C ASP A 100 -23.32 15.48 -6.91
N SER A 101 -22.66 14.63 -7.71
CA SER A 101 -21.95 15.13 -8.89
C SER A 101 -22.94 15.65 -9.92
N ASN A 102 -23.05 16.97 -10.03
CA ASN A 102 -23.73 17.63 -11.16
C ASN A 102 -22.90 17.46 -12.46
N ILE A 103 -22.69 16.20 -12.86
CA ILE A 103 -21.99 15.90 -14.11
C ILE A 103 -22.91 16.31 -15.25
N SER A 104 -22.69 17.50 -15.80
CA SER A 104 -23.42 18.00 -16.96
C SER A 104 -22.87 17.46 -18.29
N LYS A 105 -21.78 16.69 -18.23
CA LYS A 105 -21.09 16.12 -19.41
C LYS A 105 -21.54 14.68 -19.63
N ASP A 106 -21.79 14.31 -20.88
CA ASP A 106 -22.05 12.91 -21.27
C ASP A 106 -20.78 12.04 -21.24
N THR A 107 -19.62 12.67 -21.43
CA THR A 107 -18.30 12.03 -21.41
C THR A 107 -17.31 12.78 -20.52
N LEU A 108 -16.35 12.04 -19.95
CA LEU A 108 -15.35 12.52 -19.02
C LEU A 108 -13.94 12.11 -19.47
N ASP A 109 -12.97 13.00 -19.27
CA ASP A 109 -11.55 12.68 -19.42
C ASP A 109 -10.99 12.31 -18.04
N LEU A 110 -10.89 11.01 -17.77
CA LEU A 110 -10.45 10.49 -16.50
C LEU A 110 -8.96 10.13 -16.58
N MET A 111 -8.16 10.84 -15.81
CA MET A 111 -6.72 10.56 -15.69
C MET A 111 -6.30 10.62 -14.23
N ALA A 112 -5.50 9.64 -13.80
CA ALA A 112 -4.81 9.69 -12.54
C ALA A 112 -3.47 8.94 -12.62
N THR A 113 -2.46 9.58 -12.04
CA THR A 113 -1.07 9.09 -11.98
C THR A 113 -0.63 9.08 -10.53
N TYR A 114 0.09 8.05 -10.10
CA TYR A 114 0.80 8.10 -8.84
C TYR A 114 2.32 8.22 -9.04
N ILE A 115 2.98 8.83 -8.05
CA ILE A 115 4.44 8.88 -7.94
C ILE A 115 4.81 8.51 -6.51
N ILE A 116 5.81 7.62 -6.36
CA ILE A 116 6.41 7.26 -5.07
C ILE A 116 7.90 7.52 -5.16
N GLU A 117 8.41 8.39 -4.31
CA GLU A 117 9.82 8.79 -4.31
C GLU A 117 10.46 8.53 -2.96
N CYS A 118 11.71 8.02 -2.98
CA CYS A 118 12.60 7.97 -1.84
C CYS A 118 14.04 8.19 -2.32
N ASN A 119 14.67 9.25 -1.87
CA ASN A 119 15.99 9.66 -2.33
C ASN A 119 17.14 9.09 -1.48
N GLU A 120 16.86 8.59 -0.28
CA GLU A 120 17.86 8.04 0.65
C GLU A 120 18.31 6.62 0.27
N VAL A 121 17.58 5.94 -0.62
CA VAL A 121 18.00 4.64 -1.13
C VAL A 121 19.05 4.80 -2.24
N THR A 122 20.01 3.86 -2.31
CA THR A 122 21.16 3.92 -3.23
C THR A 122 20.71 4.07 -4.69
N ASP A 123 19.72 3.30 -5.10
CA ASP A 123 19.14 3.32 -6.46
C ASP A 123 17.87 4.16 -6.49
N LYS A 124 17.87 5.35 -5.98
CA LYS A 124 16.75 6.31 -5.90
C LYS A 124 15.41 5.74 -6.39
N LEU A 125 14.51 5.45 -5.46
CA LEU A 125 13.17 5.03 -5.83
C LEU A 125 12.41 6.22 -6.44
N ASN A 126 11.97 6.06 -7.68
CA ASN A 126 11.08 7.00 -8.37
C ASN A 126 10.12 6.18 -9.24
N GLU A 127 9.06 5.69 -8.64
CA GLU A 127 8.03 4.91 -9.32
C GLU A 127 6.93 5.86 -9.80
N TRP A 128 6.68 5.88 -11.10
CA TRP A 128 5.67 6.73 -11.75
C TRP A 128 4.79 5.88 -12.66
N VAL A 129 3.47 5.87 -12.43
CA VAL A 129 2.52 5.07 -13.21
C VAL A 129 1.17 5.76 -13.37
N ASP A 130 0.65 5.78 -14.60
CA ASP A 130 -0.75 6.09 -14.86
C ASP A 130 -1.62 4.90 -14.47
N PHE A 131 -2.48 5.03 -13.47
CA PHE A 131 -3.40 3.98 -13.08
C PHE A 131 -4.81 4.15 -13.65
N ILE A 132 -5.15 5.35 -14.13
CA ILE A 132 -6.33 5.64 -14.92
C ILE A 132 -5.92 6.56 -16.07
N ARG A 133 -6.32 6.19 -17.29
CA ARG A 133 -6.12 6.99 -18.49
C ARG A 133 -7.22 6.67 -19.49
N LEU A 134 -8.39 7.31 -19.33
CA LEU A 134 -9.58 7.11 -20.15
C LEU A 134 -10.03 8.45 -20.72
N LYS A 135 -10.09 8.54 -22.03
CA LYS A 135 -10.56 9.71 -22.75
C LYS A 135 -11.98 9.47 -23.24
N ASP A 136 -12.80 10.52 -23.28
CA ASP A 136 -14.20 10.48 -23.73
C ASP A 136 -15.01 9.34 -23.06
N PHE A 137 -14.75 9.07 -21.77
CA PHE A 137 -15.38 7.99 -21.03
C PHE A 137 -16.86 8.33 -20.72
N PRO A 138 -17.83 7.43 -21.05
CA PRO A 138 -19.24 7.72 -20.79
C PRO A 138 -19.52 7.88 -19.29
N ALA A 139 -20.06 9.03 -18.88
CA ALA A 139 -20.39 9.31 -17.48
C ALA A 139 -21.35 8.26 -16.87
N SER A 140 -22.28 7.71 -17.70
CA SER A 140 -23.21 6.67 -17.30
C SER A 140 -22.54 5.34 -16.87
N LYS A 141 -21.26 5.12 -17.20
CA LYS A 141 -20.50 3.92 -16.83
C LYS A 141 -19.57 4.12 -15.64
N LEU A 142 -19.63 5.27 -14.98
CA LEU A 142 -18.71 5.63 -13.88
C LEU A 142 -18.79 4.64 -12.72
N GLY A 143 -19.99 4.22 -12.31
CA GLY A 143 -20.18 3.22 -11.27
C GLY A 143 -19.48 1.89 -11.58
N ALA A 144 -19.65 1.38 -12.81
CA ALA A 144 -19.00 0.14 -13.22
C ALA A 144 -17.46 0.25 -13.27
N LEU A 145 -16.92 1.42 -13.61
CA LEU A 145 -15.48 1.68 -13.54
C LEU A 145 -14.99 1.62 -12.10
N CYS A 146 -15.67 2.32 -11.17
CA CYS A 146 -15.31 2.32 -9.76
C CYS A 146 -15.33 0.91 -9.17
N ASP A 147 -16.37 0.11 -9.45
CA ASP A 147 -16.47 -1.26 -9.00
C ASP A 147 -15.32 -2.12 -9.52
N LEU A 148 -14.97 -1.99 -10.80
CA LEU A 148 -13.86 -2.72 -11.41
C LEU A 148 -12.51 -2.36 -10.76
N GLU A 149 -12.24 -1.07 -10.57
CA GLU A 149 -10.97 -0.61 -9.98
C GLU A 149 -10.88 -1.01 -8.51
N ASN A 150 -11.96 -0.88 -7.75
CA ASN A 150 -12.00 -1.34 -6.35
C ASN A 150 -11.78 -2.86 -6.24
N HIS A 151 -12.35 -3.63 -7.16
CA HIS A 151 -12.12 -5.08 -7.20
C HIS A 151 -10.64 -5.41 -7.49
N LYS A 152 -10.00 -4.75 -8.46
CA LYS A 152 -8.58 -4.92 -8.78
C LYS A 152 -7.71 -4.60 -7.55
N GLN A 153 -7.93 -3.44 -6.91
CA GLN A 153 -7.18 -3.03 -5.72
C GLN A 153 -7.35 -4.01 -4.56
N ASN A 154 -8.56 -4.50 -4.34
CA ASN A 154 -8.82 -5.49 -3.29
C ASN A 154 -8.11 -6.81 -3.59
N CYS A 155 -8.14 -7.30 -4.83
CA CYS A 155 -7.40 -8.49 -5.24
C CYS A 155 -5.88 -8.29 -5.06
N ALA A 156 -5.34 -7.15 -5.46
CA ALA A 156 -3.92 -6.85 -5.33
C ALA A 156 -3.47 -6.83 -3.86
N ARG A 157 -4.25 -6.18 -2.98
CA ARG A 157 -3.96 -6.14 -1.53
C ARG A 157 -4.04 -7.51 -0.86
N THR A 158 -4.95 -8.37 -1.32
CA THR A 158 -5.18 -9.69 -0.68
C THR A 158 -4.36 -10.81 -1.29
N LYS A 159 -4.11 -10.76 -2.60
CA LYS A 159 -3.44 -11.84 -3.36
C LYS A 159 -2.02 -11.49 -3.81
N GLY A 160 -1.60 -10.23 -3.66
CA GLY A 160 -0.26 -9.78 -4.02
C GLY A 160 -0.12 -9.46 -5.52
N GLY A 161 -0.85 -8.48 -6.02
CA GLY A 161 -0.67 -7.93 -7.37
C GLY A 161 0.41 -6.85 -7.38
N ARG A 162 1.42 -7.01 -8.24
CA ARG A 162 2.61 -6.15 -8.29
C ARG A 162 2.33 -4.77 -8.90
N TYR A 163 1.42 -4.71 -9.87
CA TYR A 163 1.16 -3.50 -10.66
C TYR A 163 -0.06 -2.68 -10.22
N GLU A 164 -0.96 -3.29 -9.45
CA GLU A 164 -2.20 -2.65 -9.05
C GLU A 164 -2.12 -2.01 -7.64
N THR A 165 -1.14 -2.43 -6.84
CA THR A 165 -0.90 -1.87 -5.50
C THR A 165 0.60 -1.79 -5.27
N PRO A 166 1.26 -0.69 -5.66
CA PRO A 166 2.71 -0.55 -5.49
C PRO A 166 3.05 -0.57 -4.01
N CYS A 167 3.87 -1.54 -3.64
CA CYS A 167 4.37 -1.69 -2.28
C CYS A 167 5.83 -2.13 -2.33
N PHE A 168 6.66 -1.47 -1.53
CA PHE A 168 8.09 -1.72 -1.42
C PHE A 168 8.48 -1.87 0.04
N ILE A 169 9.61 -2.50 0.29
CA ILE A 169 10.29 -2.50 1.57
C ILE A 169 11.60 -1.72 1.41
N ILE A 170 11.81 -0.71 2.25
CA ILE A 170 13.10 -0.04 2.40
C ILE A 170 13.85 -0.76 3.52
N ALA A 171 15.07 -1.21 3.23
CA ALA A 171 15.90 -1.96 4.18
C ALA A 171 17.37 -1.54 4.08
N PRO A 172 18.20 -1.80 5.11
CA PRO A 172 19.63 -1.62 5.02
C PRO A 172 20.21 -2.52 3.93
N GLU A 173 21.24 -2.06 3.24
CA GLU A 173 22.06 -2.91 2.39
C GLU A 173 22.78 -3.98 3.23
N MET A 174 23.04 -5.15 2.62
CA MET A 174 23.77 -6.23 3.30
C MET A 174 25.26 -5.90 3.45
N ILE A 175 25.79 -5.06 2.58
CA ILE A 175 27.19 -4.62 2.55
C ILE A 175 27.21 -3.09 2.40
N GLY A 176 27.82 -2.38 3.33
CA GLY A 176 27.87 -0.93 3.32
C GLY A 176 26.85 -0.25 4.22
N ASP A 177 26.76 1.07 4.09
CA ASP A 177 25.92 1.91 4.93
C ASP A 177 24.67 2.47 4.21
N GLY A 178 24.36 1.97 3.01
CA GLY A 178 23.23 2.41 2.20
C GLY A 178 21.90 1.83 2.64
N LEU A 179 20.84 2.37 2.04
CA LEU A 179 19.50 1.80 2.04
C LEU A 179 19.20 1.28 0.64
N LYS A 180 18.47 0.19 0.55
CA LYS A 180 17.92 -0.35 -0.70
C LYS A 180 16.42 -0.50 -0.58
N TYR A 181 15.76 -0.61 -1.72
CA TYR A 181 14.35 -1.01 -1.75
C TYR A 181 14.18 -2.29 -2.57
N ASP A 182 13.10 -3.00 -2.29
CA ASP A 182 12.64 -4.16 -3.06
C ASP A 182 11.12 -4.21 -3.05
N TRP A 183 10.53 -4.93 -3.99
CA TRP A 183 9.10 -5.16 -4.01
C TRP A 183 8.63 -5.93 -2.77
N ALA A 184 7.50 -5.52 -2.22
CA ALA A 184 6.90 -6.16 -1.06
C ALA A 184 5.40 -6.43 -1.30
N GLN A 185 4.84 -7.35 -0.55
CA GLN A 185 3.39 -7.52 -0.52
C GLN A 185 2.74 -6.45 0.37
N TRP A 186 1.57 -5.96 -0.03
CA TRP A 186 0.83 -4.95 0.71
C TRP A 186 0.44 -5.40 2.12
N ARG A 187 0.01 -6.64 2.25
CA ARG A 187 -0.34 -7.24 3.55
C ARG A 187 0.91 -7.55 4.39
N ASP A 188 0.70 -7.53 5.68
CA ASP A 188 1.73 -7.91 6.67
C ASP A 188 1.85 -9.44 6.80
#